data_709a84407630b342e7ff69151ad65152
#
_entry.id   709a84407630b342e7ff69151ad65152
#
_cell.length_a   1.000
_cell.length_b   1.000
_cell.length_c   1.000
_cell.angle_alpha   90.00
_cell.angle_beta   90.00
_cell.angle_gamma   90.00
#
_symmetry.space_group_name_H-M   'P 1'
#
loop_
_entity.id
_entity.type
_entity.pdbx_description
1 polymer ?
#
loop_
_entity_poly.entity_id
_entity_poly.type
_entity_poly.pdbx_seq_one_letter_code
_entity_poly.pdbx_strand_id
1 'polypeptide(L)'
;MGNYVFLNICLYTEGTTDIRFLENIVQQTYERAAIQAYGEIDIELHVITINKTGLNFTQQVLKAAQKAKQEYGATIICVHSDADSSSIDNTLNTKFVPAQRCLLEQENDSCSKILVNLIPVHMTEAWILADKRLLKQQIGTTLSDTELNLNKDPESISNPKQAIENAIRIARQNIVKRRRRNLGIGELYAPLGQLINIDQLMDLKSYRQFWDNVINSLKQLNLMRAN
;
A
#
# COMPACT_ATOMS: atom_id res chain seq x y z
N MET A 1 -2.48 -14.89 31.48
CA MET A 1 -3.50 -14.75 30.42
C MET A 1 -2.92 -13.77 29.41
N GLY A 2 -2.66 -14.19 28.20
CA GLY A 2 -2.24 -13.28 27.12
C GLY A 2 -3.38 -12.30 26.82
N ASN A 3 -3.04 -11.01 26.64
CA ASN A 3 -4.04 -10.04 26.20
C ASN A 3 -4.36 -10.34 24.73
N TYR A 4 -5.61 -10.72 24.48
CA TYR A 4 -6.15 -10.84 23.12
C TYR A 4 -6.74 -9.48 22.71
N VAL A 5 -6.36 -8.97 21.58
CA VAL A 5 -6.81 -7.68 21.04
C VAL A 5 -7.36 -7.89 19.63
N PHE A 6 -8.60 -7.46 19.41
CA PHE A 6 -9.18 -7.37 18.08
C PHE A 6 -8.98 -5.94 17.55
N LEU A 7 -8.30 -5.81 16.40
CA LEU A 7 -7.91 -4.52 15.85
C LEU A 7 -8.47 -4.31 14.44
N ASN A 8 -9.46 -3.43 14.33
CA ASN A 8 -9.98 -2.96 13.06
C ASN A 8 -9.08 -1.86 12.49
N ILE A 9 -8.64 -2.05 11.27
CA ILE A 9 -7.82 -1.11 10.50
C ILE A 9 -8.57 -0.79 9.22
N CYS A 10 -8.55 0.46 8.79
CA CYS A 10 -9.15 0.84 7.53
C CYS A 10 -8.09 1.28 6.51
N LEU A 11 -8.27 0.92 5.25
CA LEU A 11 -7.47 1.37 4.12
C LEU A 11 -8.29 2.33 3.25
N TYR A 12 -7.75 3.51 3.01
CA TYR A 12 -8.24 4.47 2.03
C TYR A 12 -7.18 4.71 0.96
N THR A 13 -7.54 4.62 -0.32
CA THR A 13 -6.63 4.82 -1.44
C THR A 13 -7.05 5.97 -2.34
N GLU A 14 -6.07 6.64 -2.95
CA GLU A 14 -6.34 7.69 -3.94
C GLU A 14 -7.00 7.09 -5.20
N GLY A 15 -6.53 5.94 -5.69
CA GLY A 15 -7.08 5.20 -6.82
C GLY A 15 -7.81 3.91 -6.39
N THR A 16 -8.91 3.56 -7.07
CA THR A 16 -9.62 2.30 -6.82
C THR A 16 -8.86 1.07 -7.33
N THR A 17 -7.96 1.27 -8.27
CA THR A 17 -7.11 0.19 -8.84
C THR A 17 -6.08 -0.29 -7.81
N ASP A 18 -5.55 0.65 -7.01
CA ASP A 18 -4.51 0.38 -6.01
C ASP A 18 -5.02 -0.52 -4.89
N ILE A 19 -6.31 -0.47 -4.58
CA ILE A 19 -6.95 -1.34 -3.59
C ILE A 19 -6.60 -2.80 -3.86
N ARG A 20 -6.67 -3.24 -5.12
CA ARG A 20 -6.47 -4.65 -5.49
C ARG A 20 -5.10 -5.21 -5.12
N PHE A 21 -4.11 -4.33 -5.07
CA PHE A 21 -2.73 -4.68 -4.66
C PHE A 21 -2.51 -4.36 -3.18
N LEU A 22 -2.84 -3.15 -2.75
CA LEU A 22 -2.47 -2.62 -1.45
C LEU A 22 -3.26 -3.23 -0.29
N GLU A 23 -4.50 -3.68 -0.51
CA GLU A 23 -5.29 -4.35 0.53
C GLU A 23 -4.54 -5.55 1.12
N ASN A 24 -4.03 -6.43 0.27
CA ASN A 24 -3.25 -7.59 0.72
C ASN A 24 -1.91 -7.18 1.36
N ILE A 25 -1.25 -6.15 0.82
CA ILE A 25 0.04 -5.66 1.37
C ILE A 25 -0.16 -5.09 2.78
N VAL A 26 -1.18 -4.28 2.97
CA VAL A 26 -1.48 -3.68 4.28
C VAL A 26 -1.84 -4.78 5.30
N GLN A 27 -2.72 -5.72 4.93
CA GLN A 27 -3.10 -6.85 5.79
C GLN A 27 -1.86 -7.65 6.23
N GLN A 28 -1.06 -8.12 5.28
CA GLN A 28 0.15 -8.92 5.57
C GLN A 28 1.18 -8.12 6.39
N THR A 29 1.31 -6.81 6.15
CA THR A 29 2.25 -5.96 6.90
C THR A 29 1.83 -5.87 8.36
N TYR A 30 0.55 -5.66 8.65
CA TYR A 30 0.04 -5.62 10.03
C TYR A 30 0.09 -6.97 10.71
N GLU A 31 -0.26 -8.06 10.03
CA GLU A 31 -0.14 -9.42 10.57
C GLU A 31 1.30 -9.73 10.96
N ARG A 32 2.27 -9.38 10.10
CA ARG A 32 3.69 -9.55 10.38
C ARG A 32 4.16 -8.66 11.55
N ALA A 33 3.68 -7.42 11.64
CA ALA A 33 3.99 -6.53 12.75
C ALA A 33 3.39 -7.04 14.06
N ALA A 34 2.18 -7.60 14.02
CA ALA A 34 1.49 -8.17 15.18
C ALA A 34 2.25 -9.33 15.84
N ILE A 35 3.07 -10.08 15.10
CA ILE A 35 3.94 -11.13 15.66
C ILE A 35 4.94 -10.58 16.69
N GLN A 36 5.28 -9.28 16.61
CA GLN A 36 6.21 -8.60 17.53
C GLN A 36 5.48 -7.95 18.72
N ALA A 37 4.16 -8.08 18.83
CA ALA A 37 3.35 -7.46 19.88
C ALA A 37 3.42 -8.23 21.21
N TYR A 38 2.92 -7.61 22.29
CA TYR A 38 2.89 -8.22 23.64
C TYR A 38 1.89 -9.36 23.84
N GLY A 39 0.92 -9.51 22.93
CA GLY A 39 -0.17 -10.48 23.01
C GLY A 39 -0.62 -10.89 21.63
N GLU A 40 -1.69 -11.63 21.56
CA GLU A 40 -2.31 -12.00 20.30
C GLU A 40 -3.14 -10.83 19.80
N ILE A 41 -2.84 -10.36 18.57
CA ILE A 41 -3.60 -9.33 17.88
C ILE A 41 -4.26 -9.99 16.68
N ASP A 42 -5.59 -9.98 16.66
CA ASP A 42 -6.37 -10.33 15.48
C ASP A 42 -6.65 -9.08 14.67
N ILE A 43 -6.25 -9.07 13.40
CA ILE A 43 -6.28 -7.91 12.52
C ILE A 43 -7.38 -8.10 11.48
N GLU A 44 -8.32 -7.18 11.45
CA GLU A 44 -9.31 -7.09 10.38
C GLU A 44 -9.13 -5.78 9.60
N LEU A 45 -8.87 -5.91 8.29
CA LEU A 45 -8.70 -4.78 7.39
C LEU A 45 -9.97 -4.52 6.59
N HIS A 46 -10.43 -3.29 6.60
CA HIS A 46 -11.59 -2.83 5.85
C HIS A 46 -11.20 -1.75 4.84
N VAL A 47 -11.72 -1.83 3.63
CA VAL A 47 -11.50 -0.81 2.59
C VAL A 47 -12.55 0.27 2.68
N ILE A 48 -12.11 1.53 2.79
CA ILE A 48 -12.99 2.70 2.81
C ILE A 48 -13.06 3.36 1.44
N THR A 49 -14.26 3.57 0.98
CA THR A 49 -14.54 4.38 -0.21
C THR A 49 -15.43 5.58 0.15
N ILE A 50 -15.12 6.74 -0.41
CA ILE A 50 -15.89 7.97 -0.22
C ILE A 50 -16.20 8.64 -1.56
N ASN A 51 -17.21 9.50 -1.60
CA ASN A 51 -17.37 10.41 -2.71
C ASN A 51 -16.35 11.56 -2.58
N LYS A 52 -15.44 11.67 -3.55
CA LYS A 52 -14.32 12.63 -3.57
C LYS A 52 -14.66 13.98 -4.20
N THR A 53 -15.85 14.11 -4.81
CA THR A 53 -16.22 15.30 -5.59
C THR A 53 -16.13 16.56 -4.75
N GLY A 54 -15.33 17.54 -5.22
CA GLY A 54 -15.14 18.83 -4.57
C GLY A 54 -14.30 18.81 -3.28
N LEU A 55 -13.67 17.68 -2.94
CA LEU A 55 -12.86 17.56 -1.73
C LEU A 55 -11.37 17.60 -2.05
N ASN A 56 -10.61 18.40 -1.30
CA ASN A 56 -9.16 18.29 -1.26
C ASN A 56 -8.71 17.05 -0.46
N PHE A 57 -7.41 16.72 -0.50
CA PHE A 57 -6.87 15.52 0.14
C PHE A 57 -7.18 15.46 1.64
N THR A 58 -6.97 16.55 2.38
CA THR A 58 -7.25 16.63 3.83
C THR A 58 -8.72 16.33 4.14
N GLN A 59 -9.63 16.90 3.36
CA GLN A 59 -11.07 16.65 3.52
C GLN A 59 -11.45 15.20 3.18
N GLN A 60 -10.79 14.60 2.18
CA GLN A 60 -10.99 13.20 1.83
C GLN A 60 -10.54 12.30 2.98
N VAL A 61 -9.34 12.53 3.54
CA VAL A 61 -8.82 11.77 4.68
C VAL A 61 -9.73 11.91 5.90
N LEU A 62 -10.20 13.12 6.22
CA LEU A 62 -11.12 13.33 7.33
C LEU A 62 -12.42 12.53 7.15
N LYS A 63 -13.06 12.61 5.99
CA LYS A 63 -14.28 11.84 5.70
C LYS A 63 -14.04 10.34 5.76
N ALA A 64 -12.92 9.87 5.24
CA ALA A 64 -12.56 8.46 5.30
C ALA A 64 -12.34 8.01 6.75
N ALA A 65 -11.66 8.80 7.59
CA ALA A 65 -11.41 8.51 9.00
C ALA A 65 -12.70 8.52 9.84
N GLN A 66 -13.63 9.44 9.55
CA GLN A 66 -14.96 9.46 10.17
C GLN A 66 -15.75 8.20 9.84
N LYS A 67 -15.78 7.84 8.55
CA LYS A 67 -16.46 6.63 8.09
C LYS A 67 -15.84 5.37 8.68
N ALA A 68 -14.49 5.28 8.71
CA ALA A 68 -13.76 4.17 9.32
C ALA A 68 -14.13 3.96 10.80
N LYS A 69 -14.21 5.05 11.54
CA LYS A 69 -14.65 5.01 12.95
C LYS A 69 -16.11 4.61 13.11
N GLN A 70 -16.98 5.20 12.30
CA GLN A 70 -18.42 5.01 12.40
C GLN A 70 -18.87 3.61 12.00
N GLU A 71 -18.32 3.07 10.91
CA GLU A 71 -18.76 1.78 10.35
C GLU A 71 -18.04 0.57 10.99
N TYR A 72 -16.76 0.74 11.36
CA TYR A 72 -15.92 -0.37 11.83
C TYR A 72 -15.31 -0.17 13.22
N GLY A 73 -15.55 0.97 13.86
CA GLY A 73 -14.89 1.30 15.12
C GLY A 73 -13.37 1.43 15.01
N ALA A 74 -12.85 1.57 13.78
CA ALA A 74 -11.41 1.55 13.52
C ALA A 74 -10.70 2.71 14.22
N THR A 75 -9.56 2.43 14.83
CA THR A 75 -8.69 3.42 15.48
C THR A 75 -7.61 3.90 14.52
N ILE A 76 -7.19 3.02 13.60
CA ILE A 76 -6.14 3.27 12.62
C ILE A 76 -6.76 3.41 11.23
N ILE A 77 -6.30 4.41 10.49
CA ILE A 77 -6.57 4.54 9.06
C ILE A 77 -5.25 4.59 8.29
N CYS A 78 -5.04 3.62 7.40
CA CYS A 78 -3.97 3.64 6.40
C CYS A 78 -4.46 4.42 5.20
N VAL A 79 -3.71 5.43 4.80
CA VAL A 79 -4.04 6.27 3.65
C VAL A 79 -2.94 6.17 2.62
N HIS A 80 -3.34 5.84 1.39
CA HIS A 80 -2.44 5.78 0.24
C HIS A 80 -2.51 7.05 -0.59
N SER A 81 -1.36 7.53 -1.00
CA SER A 81 -1.16 8.49 -2.09
C SER A 81 0.19 8.25 -2.74
N ASP A 82 0.26 8.21 -4.05
CA ASP A 82 1.52 8.14 -4.77
C ASP A 82 2.38 9.39 -4.49
N ALA A 83 3.71 9.21 -4.47
CA ALA A 83 4.63 10.34 -4.31
C ALA A 83 4.71 11.22 -5.56
N ASP A 84 4.41 10.67 -6.75
CA ASP A 84 4.57 11.31 -8.05
C ASP A 84 6.00 11.87 -8.30
N SER A 85 6.96 11.41 -7.51
CA SER A 85 8.36 11.87 -7.54
C SER A 85 9.31 10.82 -6.96
N SER A 86 10.62 11.07 -7.06
CA SER A 86 11.69 10.21 -6.51
C SER A 86 11.83 10.30 -4.97
N SER A 87 11.09 11.19 -4.30
CA SER A 87 11.05 11.33 -2.84
C SER A 87 9.61 11.46 -2.36
N ILE A 88 9.32 10.87 -1.20
CA ILE A 88 8.02 10.97 -0.54
C ILE A 88 7.83 12.31 0.19
N ASP A 89 8.88 13.10 0.39
CA ASP A 89 8.90 14.26 1.30
C ASP A 89 7.87 15.33 0.93
N ASN A 90 7.74 15.62 -0.37
CA ASN A 90 6.75 16.60 -0.83
C ASN A 90 5.33 16.15 -0.51
N THR A 91 4.98 14.90 -0.83
CA THR A 91 3.65 14.34 -0.58
C THR A 91 3.38 14.23 0.93
N LEU A 92 4.38 13.83 1.71
CA LEU A 92 4.29 13.79 3.17
C LEU A 92 3.94 15.19 3.73
N ASN A 93 4.72 16.22 3.35
CA ASN A 93 4.58 17.57 3.91
C ASN A 93 3.32 18.30 3.41
N THR A 94 2.93 18.12 2.15
CA THR A 94 1.81 18.86 1.54
C THR A 94 0.47 18.17 1.69
N LYS A 95 0.43 16.84 1.80
CA LYS A 95 -0.80 16.06 1.92
C LYS A 95 -1.00 15.51 3.35
N PHE A 96 -0.05 14.75 3.87
CA PHE A 96 -0.25 13.97 5.10
C PHE A 96 -0.10 14.78 6.39
N VAL A 97 0.88 15.69 6.47
CA VAL A 97 1.03 16.55 7.66
C VAL A 97 -0.22 17.41 7.90
N PRO A 98 -0.82 18.09 6.91
CA PRO A 98 -2.08 18.80 7.09
C PRO A 98 -3.25 17.88 7.45
N ALA A 99 -3.33 16.69 6.83
CA ALA A 99 -4.37 15.73 7.15
C ALA A 99 -4.28 15.21 8.58
N GLN A 100 -3.07 14.84 9.05
CA GLN A 100 -2.87 14.41 10.44
C GLN A 100 -3.26 15.50 11.43
N ARG A 101 -2.89 16.75 11.19
CA ARG A 101 -3.30 17.89 12.03
C ARG A 101 -4.80 18.01 12.08
N CYS A 102 -5.47 17.96 10.93
CA CYS A 102 -6.93 18.03 10.85
C CYS A 102 -7.61 16.92 11.65
N LEU A 103 -7.09 15.66 11.62
CA LEU A 103 -7.63 14.56 12.40
C LEU A 103 -7.48 14.79 13.91
N LEU A 104 -6.34 15.33 14.34
CA LEU A 104 -6.08 15.60 15.77
C LEU A 104 -6.96 16.72 16.35
N GLU A 105 -7.37 17.68 15.53
CA GLU A 105 -8.26 18.79 15.90
C GLU A 105 -9.72 18.37 16.05
N GLN A 106 -10.11 17.19 15.56
CA GLN A 106 -11.49 16.70 15.71
C GLN A 106 -11.80 16.37 17.17
N GLU A 107 -13.08 16.39 17.53
CA GLU A 107 -13.55 15.93 18.83
C GLU A 107 -13.16 14.46 19.06
N ASN A 108 -13.02 14.10 20.34
CA ASN A 108 -12.68 12.74 20.72
C ASN A 108 -13.72 11.74 20.18
N ASP A 109 -13.20 10.66 19.61
CA ASP A 109 -13.99 9.53 19.10
C ASP A 109 -14.84 9.78 17.85
N SER A 110 -14.75 10.95 17.23
CA SER A 110 -15.49 11.27 15.99
C SER A 110 -14.86 10.69 14.72
N CYS A 111 -13.58 10.32 14.77
CA CYS A 111 -12.85 9.73 13.64
C CYS A 111 -11.67 8.87 14.11
N SER A 112 -11.13 8.06 13.21
CA SER A 112 -9.86 7.36 13.43
C SER A 112 -8.73 8.38 13.53
N LYS A 113 -7.99 8.41 14.66
CA LYS A 113 -6.98 9.43 14.96
C LYS A 113 -5.58 9.04 14.52
N ILE A 114 -5.30 7.75 14.37
CA ILE A 114 -3.99 7.25 13.98
C ILE A 114 -3.96 7.13 12.46
N LEU A 115 -3.23 8.07 11.84
CA LEU A 115 -3.03 8.09 10.39
C LEU A 115 -1.71 7.39 10.06
N VAL A 116 -1.79 6.34 9.26
CA VAL A 116 -0.64 5.61 8.73
C VAL A 116 -0.45 5.96 7.26
N ASN A 117 0.68 6.60 6.96
CA ASN A 117 1.00 7.04 5.62
C ASN A 117 1.54 5.88 4.78
N LEU A 118 0.95 5.64 3.62
CA LEU A 118 1.38 4.67 2.62
C LEU A 118 1.69 5.43 1.34
N ILE A 119 2.99 5.71 1.11
CA ILE A 119 3.44 6.59 0.03
C ILE A 119 4.51 5.88 -0.81
N PRO A 120 4.13 5.12 -1.85
CA PRO A 120 5.10 4.57 -2.79
C PRO A 120 5.86 5.68 -3.52
N VAL A 121 7.18 5.50 -3.69
CA VAL A 121 7.99 6.37 -4.55
C VAL A 121 7.51 6.24 -5.98
N HIS A 122 7.35 7.35 -6.68
CA HIS A 122 6.67 7.51 -7.95
C HIS A 122 5.22 7.04 -7.87
N MET A 123 4.96 5.74 -7.84
CA MET A 123 3.60 5.14 -7.81
C MET A 123 3.63 3.69 -7.30
N THR A 124 2.46 3.17 -6.96
CA THR A 124 2.25 1.81 -6.44
C THR A 124 2.97 0.72 -7.21
N GLU A 125 3.12 0.85 -8.53
CA GLU A 125 3.78 -0.13 -9.38
C GLU A 125 5.30 -0.27 -9.11
N ALA A 126 5.93 0.69 -8.43
CA ALA A 126 7.30 0.51 -7.95
C ALA A 126 7.39 -0.66 -6.95
N TRP A 127 6.36 -0.82 -6.08
CA TRP A 127 6.31 -1.95 -5.15
C TRP A 127 6.07 -3.29 -5.86
N ILE A 128 5.30 -3.30 -6.94
CA ILE A 128 5.13 -4.50 -7.79
C ILE A 128 6.47 -4.95 -8.38
N LEU A 129 7.33 -4.02 -8.76
CA LEU A 129 8.65 -4.30 -9.33
C LEU A 129 9.67 -4.81 -8.31
N ALA A 130 9.37 -4.82 -7.01
CA ALA A 130 10.26 -5.39 -6.00
C ALA A 130 10.44 -6.90 -6.17
N ASP A 131 9.35 -7.63 -6.48
CA ASP A 131 9.42 -9.07 -6.78
C ASP A 131 9.34 -9.33 -8.30
N LYS A 132 10.44 -9.06 -8.98
CA LYS A 132 10.55 -9.29 -10.44
C LYS A 132 10.34 -10.76 -10.81
N ARG A 133 10.69 -11.69 -9.93
CA ARG A 133 10.48 -13.13 -10.16
C ARG A 133 8.99 -13.44 -10.21
N LEU A 134 8.23 -12.97 -9.22
CA LEU A 134 6.78 -13.14 -9.18
C LEU A 134 6.12 -12.45 -10.38
N LEU A 135 6.54 -11.22 -10.71
CA LEU A 135 6.02 -10.50 -11.87
C LEU A 135 6.22 -11.31 -13.17
N LYS A 136 7.43 -11.86 -13.40
CA LYS A 136 7.72 -12.71 -14.57
C LYS A 136 6.85 -13.97 -14.60
N GLN A 137 6.64 -14.59 -13.45
CA GLN A 137 5.76 -15.75 -13.32
C GLN A 137 4.30 -15.41 -13.69
N GLN A 138 3.80 -14.27 -13.22
CA GLN A 138 2.43 -13.82 -13.55
C GLN A 138 2.27 -13.42 -15.02
N ILE A 139 3.30 -12.83 -15.63
CA ILE A 139 3.32 -12.54 -17.08
C ILE A 139 3.44 -13.85 -17.91
N GLY A 140 3.99 -14.91 -17.33
CA GLY A 140 4.25 -16.18 -18.01
C GLY A 140 5.47 -16.13 -18.92
N THR A 141 6.60 -15.59 -18.45
CA THR A 141 7.85 -15.45 -19.21
C THR A 141 9.06 -15.96 -18.45
N THR A 142 10.04 -16.47 -19.19
CA THR A 142 11.36 -16.88 -18.69
C THR A 142 12.48 -15.91 -19.07
N LEU A 143 12.13 -14.79 -19.72
CA LEU A 143 13.10 -13.76 -20.10
C LEU A 143 13.79 -13.18 -18.85
N SER A 144 15.05 -12.80 -19.01
CA SER A 144 15.84 -12.14 -17.97
C SER A 144 15.32 -10.72 -17.68
N ASP A 145 15.69 -10.17 -16.53
CA ASP A 145 15.36 -8.79 -16.17
C ASP A 145 15.93 -7.78 -17.18
N THR A 146 17.11 -8.08 -17.75
CA THR A 146 17.74 -7.25 -18.79
C THR A 146 16.93 -7.27 -20.09
N GLU A 147 16.50 -8.43 -20.55
CA GLU A 147 15.66 -8.54 -21.76
C GLU A 147 14.31 -7.85 -21.60
N LEU A 148 13.75 -7.82 -20.38
CA LEU A 148 12.51 -7.13 -20.05
C LEU A 148 12.71 -5.65 -19.71
N ASN A 149 13.95 -5.13 -19.69
CA ASN A 149 14.32 -3.79 -19.24
C ASN A 149 13.92 -3.50 -17.78
N LEU A 150 13.95 -4.50 -16.90
CA LEU A 150 13.60 -4.43 -15.49
C LEU A 150 14.82 -4.50 -14.56
N ASN A 151 16.04 -4.33 -15.06
CA ASN A 151 17.30 -4.48 -14.32
C ASN A 151 17.64 -3.30 -13.38
N LYS A 152 16.83 -2.25 -13.36
CA LYS A 152 17.01 -1.08 -12.50
C LYS A 152 16.40 -1.32 -11.11
N ASP A 153 16.81 -0.48 -10.14
CA ASP A 153 16.12 -0.33 -8.86
C ASP A 153 14.68 0.15 -9.11
N PRO A 154 13.66 -0.50 -8.53
CA PRO A 154 12.25 -0.13 -8.71
C PRO A 154 11.94 1.33 -8.41
N GLU A 155 12.50 1.89 -7.32
CA GLU A 155 12.27 3.28 -6.92
C GLU A 155 13.07 4.30 -7.76
N SER A 156 14.01 3.83 -8.61
CA SER A 156 14.72 4.68 -9.59
C SER A 156 13.97 4.82 -10.91
N ILE A 157 12.92 4.04 -11.15
CA ILE A 157 12.15 4.04 -12.39
C ILE A 157 11.07 5.11 -12.30
N SER A 158 11.20 6.18 -13.09
CA SER A 158 10.27 7.32 -13.05
C SER A 158 8.84 6.98 -13.47
N ASN A 159 8.64 5.94 -14.29
CA ASN A 159 7.31 5.44 -14.67
C ASN A 159 7.26 3.91 -14.56
N PRO A 160 7.10 3.37 -13.32
CA PRO A 160 7.04 1.94 -13.07
C PRO A 160 5.92 1.23 -13.84
N LYS A 161 4.76 1.87 -13.97
CA LYS A 161 3.62 1.33 -14.71
C LYS A 161 3.98 1.07 -16.17
N GLN A 162 4.57 2.06 -16.84
CA GLN A 162 5.03 1.90 -18.23
C GLN A 162 6.12 0.83 -18.35
N ALA A 163 7.00 0.69 -17.36
CA ALA A 163 8.02 -0.36 -17.34
C ALA A 163 7.38 -1.76 -17.33
N ILE A 164 6.35 -1.97 -16.49
CA ILE A 164 5.60 -3.24 -16.43
C ILE A 164 4.86 -3.49 -17.75
N GLU A 165 4.16 -2.49 -18.29
CA GLU A 165 3.46 -2.62 -19.57
C GLU A 165 4.40 -2.98 -20.72
N ASN A 166 5.60 -2.38 -20.75
CA ASN A 166 6.64 -2.71 -21.72
C ASN A 166 7.17 -4.14 -21.53
N ALA A 167 7.38 -4.59 -20.28
CA ALA A 167 7.79 -5.96 -20.00
C ALA A 167 6.75 -6.98 -20.46
N ILE A 168 5.46 -6.72 -20.22
CA ILE A 168 4.35 -7.55 -20.73
C ILE A 168 4.40 -7.60 -22.26
N ARG A 169 4.58 -6.46 -22.92
CA ARG A 169 4.66 -6.37 -24.39
C ARG A 169 5.83 -7.17 -24.95
N ILE A 170 7.03 -7.04 -24.36
CA ILE A 170 8.24 -7.76 -24.76
C ILE A 170 8.04 -9.27 -24.57
N ALA A 171 7.63 -9.69 -23.39
CA ALA A 171 7.38 -11.11 -23.07
C ALA A 171 6.42 -11.78 -24.04
N ARG A 172 5.54 -11.01 -24.67
CA ARG A 172 4.48 -11.54 -25.54
C ARG A 172 4.70 -11.32 -27.02
N GLN A 173 5.82 -10.72 -27.43
CA GLN A 173 6.12 -10.45 -28.84
C GLN A 173 6.10 -11.72 -29.71
N ASN A 174 6.65 -12.80 -29.20
CA ASN A 174 6.78 -14.09 -29.92
C ASN A 174 5.55 -15.01 -29.79
N ILE A 175 4.51 -14.61 -29.02
CA ILE A 175 3.30 -15.38 -28.92
C ILE A 175 2.41 -15.06 -30.12
N VAL A 176 1.96 -16.09 -30.85
CA VAL A 176 1.03 -15.95 -31.99
C VAL A 176 -0.22 -15.20 -31.55
N LYS A 177 -0.66 -14.16 -32.30
CA LYS A 177 -1.80 -13.30 -31.98
C LYS A 177 -3.05 -14.07 -31.52
N ARG A 178 -3.36 -15.21 -32.13
CA ARG A 178 -4.50 -16.06 -31.81
C ARG A 178 -4.43 -16.70 -30.41
N ARG A 179 -3.22 -16.80 -29.82
CA ARG A 179 -2.97 -17.37 -28.48
C ARG A 179 -2.63 -16.29 -27.44
N ARG A 180 -2.54 -15.04 -27.85
CA ARG A 180 -2.31 -13.93 -26.90
C ARG A 180 -3.56 -13.72 -26.09
N ARG A 181 -3.55 -14.16 -24.84
CA ARG A 181 -4.50 -13.67 -23.86
C ARG A 181 -4.30 -12.15 -23.72
N ASN A 182 -5.37 -11.38 -23.65
CA ASN A 182 -5.25 -9.94 -23.42
C ASN A 182 -4.86 -9.74 -21.94
N LEU A 183 -3.57 -9.63 -21.64
CA LEU A 183 -3.05 -9.39 -20.29
C LEU A 183 -2.66 -7.92 -20.20
N GLY A 184 -3.42 -7.15 -19.45
CA GLY A 184 -3.08 -5.81 -19.05
C GLY A 184 -2.53 -5.78 -17.61
N ILE A 185 -1.87 -4.68 -17.23
CA ILE A 185 -1.37 -4.50 -15.87
C ILE A 185 -2.50 -4.59 -14.83
N GLY A 186 -3.70 -4.12 -15.16
CA GLY A 186 -4.87 -4.16 -14.26
C GLY A 186 -5.27 -5.57 -13.81
N GLU A 187 -4.93 -6.61 -14.59
CA GLU A 187 -5.18 -8.01 -14.23
C GLU A 187 -4.11 -8.56 -13.27
N LEU A 188 -2.98 -7.87 -13.12
CA LEU A 188 -1.86 -8.31 -12.30
C LEU A 188 -1.92 -7.81 -10.85
N TYR A 189 -2.64 -6.72 -10.56
CA TYR A 189 -2.66 -6.12 -9.21
C TYR A 189 -3.10 -7.11 -8.13
N ALA A 190 -4.25 -7.77 -8.31
CA ALA A 190 -4.77 -8.69 -7.31
C ALA A 190 -3.87 -9.92 -7.10
N PRO A 191 -3.48 -10.69 -8.14
CA PRO A 191 -2.61 -11.85 -7.93
C PRO A 191 -1.22 -11.47 -7.40
N LEU A 192 -0.67 -10.32 -7.81
CA LEU A 192 0.61 -9.86 -7.27
C LEU A 192 0.48 -9.44 -5.81
N GLY A 193 -0.57 -8.69 -5.42
CA GLY A 193 -0.80 -8.33 -4.03
C GLY A 193 -0.97 -9.53 -3.10
N GLN A 194 -1.61 -10.60 -3.59
CA GLN A 194 -1.82 -11.83 -2.82
C GLN A 194 -0.55 -12.67 -2.64
N LEU A 195 0.34 -12.67 -3.64
CA LEU A 195 1.45 -13.62 -3.72
C LEU A 195 2.83 -13.00 -3.45
N ILE A 196 2.93 -11.67 -3.41
CA ILE A 196 4.20 -10.99 -3.20
C ILE A 196 4.77 -11.32 -1.82
N ASN A 197 6.06 -11.59 -1.77
CA ASN A 197 6.74 -11.76 -0.51
C ASN A 197 7.07 -10.38 0.10
N ILE A 198 6.53 -10.11 1.27
CA ILE A 198 6.77 -8.87 2.03
C ILE A 198 8.27 -8.60 2.25
N ASP A 199 9.11 -9.65 2.37
CA ASP A 199 10.55 -9.50 2.50
C ASP A 199 11.19 -8.80 1.29
N GLN A 200 10.65 -9.00 0.09
CA GLN A 200 11.14 -8.31 -1.12
C GLN A 200 10.79 -6.81 -1.08
N LEU A 201 9.69 -6.45 -0.44
CA LEU A 201 9.30 -5.04 -0.27
C LEU A 201 10.21 -4.31 0.72
N MET A 202 10.80 -5.02 1.70
CA MET A 202 11.70 -4.43 2.68
C MET A 202 12.99 -3.85 2.06
N ASP A 203 13.33 -4.21 0.82
CA ASP A 203 14.44 -3.59 0.10
C ASP A 203 14.11 -2.16 -0.39
N LEU A 204 12.84 -1.80 -0.50
CA LEU A 204 12.38 -0.49 -0.91
C LEU A 204 12.35 0.50 0.26
N LYS A 205 12.84 1.72 0.04
CA LYS A 205 12.87 2.77 1.08
C LYS A 205 11.47 3.21 1.47
N SER A 206 10.58 3.40 0.50
CA SER A 206 9.20 3.82 0.77
C SER A 206 8.39 2.75 1.51
N TYR A 207 8.64 1.46 1.24
CA TYR A 207 8.00 0.40 1.99
C TYR A 207 8.53 0.30 3.44
N ARG A 208 9.84 0.44 3.66
CA ARG A 208 10.39 0.52 5.04
C ARG A 208 9.79 1.67 5.83
N GLN A 209 9.60 2.83 5.19
CA GLN A 209 8.91 3.95 5.83
C GLN A 209 7.47 3.58 6.22
N PHE A 210 6.74 2.90 5.34
CA PHE A 210 5.40 2.39 5.65
C PHE A 210 5.43 1.37 6.79
N TRP A 211 6.37 0.43 6.78
CA TRP A 211 6.58 -0.53 7.89
C TRP A 211 6.80 0.19 9.23
N ASP A 212 7.67 1.18 9.26
CA ASP A 212 7.94 1.98 10.47
C ASP A 212 6.69 2.71 10.95
N ASN A 213 5.87 3.24 10.03
CA ASN A 213 4.59 3.86 10.36
C ASN A 213 3.59 2.86 10.96
N VAL A 214 3.54 1.64 10.44
CA VAL A 214 2.73 0.55 11.01
C VAL A 214 3.19 0.20 12.41
N ILE A 215 4.49 -0.02 12.64
CA ILE A 215 5.05 -0.27 13.97
C ILE A 215 4.72 0.86 14.93
N ASN A 216 4.87 2.12 14.51
CA ASN A 216 4.55 3.29 15.33
C ASN A 216 3.05 3.37 15.67
N SER A 217 2.17 2.97 14.77
CA SER A 217 0.72 2.94 15.04
C SER A 217 0.37 1.92 16.14
N LEU A 218 1.01 0.76 16.14
CA LEU A 218 0.83 -0.26 17.19
C LEU A 218 1.43 0.19 18.53
N LYS A 219 2.56 0.92 18.51
CA LYS A 219 3.15 1.54 19.72
C LYS A 219 2.22 2.59 20.33
N GLN A 220 1.57 3.43 19.52
CA GLN A 220 0.59 4.42 20.00
C GLN A 220 -0.61 3.77 20.70
N LEU A 221 -0.94 2.55 20.35
CA LEU A 221 -1.97 1.74 21.02
C LEU A 221 -1.44 0.93 22.22
N ASN A 222 -0.17 1.12 22.61
CA ASN A 222 0.51 0.36 23.66
C ASN A 222 0.53 -1.16 23.42
N LEU A 223 0.49 -1.60 22.18
CA LEU A 223 0.54 -3.01 21.78
C LEU A 223 1.98 -3.51 21.61
N MET A 224 2.96 -2.61 21.54
CA MET A 224 4.39 -2.89 21.36
C MET A 224 5.25 -2.02 22.30
N ARG A 225 6.49 -2.46 22.59
CA ARG A 225 7.45 -1.65 23.38
C ARG A 225 7.79 -0.34 22.66
N ALA A 226 7.73 0.75 23.40
CA ALA A 226 8.47 1.94 23.02
C ALA A 226 9.98 1.60 23.12
N ASN A 227 10.72 1.77 22.04
CA ASN A 227 12.18 1.64 22.08
C ASN A 227 12.78 2.84 22.82
#